data_bd0af6f3f8cb4c82c3ba7ff18a93abae
#
_entry.id   bd0af6f3f8cb4c82c3ba7ff18a93abae
#
_cell.length_a   1.000
_cell.length_b   1.000
_cell.length_c   1.000
_cell.angle_alpha   90.00
_cell.angle_beta   90.00
_cell.angle_gamma   90.00
#
_symmetry.space_group_name_H-M   'P 1'
#
loop_
_entity.id
_entity.type
_entity.pdbx_description
1 polymer ?
#
loop_
_entity_poly.entity_id
_entity_poly.type
_entity_poly.pdbx_seq_one_letter_code
_entity_poly.pdbx_strand_id
1 'polypeptide(L)'
;MGVLRLELPTDPRWVNIVEKNIEEILTDHAWCEQKAATNAITIITNNSEHEDLVTDLLALAKEELDHFEQVHDIIKKRGLKLGRERKDDYVNELAQYMKRSNNGSRVSGLVERLLFSAMIEARSCERFKVLSENINDEELSKFYRELMESEAGHYTTFITYARKYGTGIDVEKRWREWIAFEAKVIANYGNKETIHG
;
A
#
# COMPACT_ATOMS: atom_id res chain seq x y z
N MET A 1 -20.68 1.23 -1.72
CA MET A 1 -19.65 1.27 -0.69
C MET A 1 -18.51 0.37 -1.19
N GLY A 2 -17.31 0.92 -1.46
CA GLY A 2 -16.20 0.13 -1.99
C GLY A 2 -15.75 -0.97 -1.01
N VAL A 3 -15.20 -2.06 -1.55
CA VAL A 3 -14.74 -3.24 -0.79
C VAL A 3 -13.76 -2.86 0.33
N LEU A 4 -12.98 -1.79 0.15
CA LEU A 4 -11.91 -1.34 1.04
C LEU A 4 -12.38 -0.42 2.19
N ARG A 5 -13.61 0.10 2.12
CA ARG A 5 -14.24 0.96 3.15
C ARG A 5 -13.47 2.23 3.55
N LEU A 6 -12.55 2.73 2.71
CA LEU A 6 -11.89 4.02 2.95
C LEU A 6 -12.94 5.15 3.04
N GLU A 7 -12.78 6.06 4.02
CA GLU A 7 -13.76 7.14 4.24
C GLU A 7 -13.61 8.27 3.22
N LEU A 8 -12.37 8.58 2.83
CA LEU A 8 -12.07 9.65 1.89
C LEU A 8 -11.52 9.07 0.58
N PRO A 9 -12.31 9.08 -0.52
CA PRO A 9 -11.84 8.64 -1.83
C PRO A 9 -10.87 9.65 -2.43
N THR A 10 -10.00 9.17 -3.33
CA THR A 10 -9.16 10.02 -4.16
C THR A 10 -10.01 10.85 -5.13
N ASP A 11 -9.74 12.15 -5.22
CA ASP A 11 -10.33 13.00 -6.24
C ASP A 11 -9.81 12.56 -7.64
N PRO A 12 -10.68 12.18 -8.59
CA PRO A 12 -10.23 11.76 -9.93
C PRO A 12 -9.39 12.82 -10.66
N ARG A 13 -9.50 14.10 -10.30
CA ARG A 13 -8.66 15.18 -10.84
C ARG A 13 -7.17 15.03 -10.51
N TRP A 14 -6.82 14.20 -9.51
CA TRP A 14 -5.45 13.81 -9.22
C TRP A 14 -4.77 13.17 -10.44
N VAL A 15 -5.51 12.45 -11.29
CA VAL A 15 -4.97 11.85 -12.53
C VAL A 15 -4.35 12.92 -13.45
N ASN A 16 -4.88 14.15 -13.46
CA ASN A 16 -4.27 15.24 -14.24
C ASN A 16 -2.85 15.63 -13.71
N ILE A 17 -2.58 15.41 -12.43
CA ILE A 17 -1.25 15.60 -11.85
C ILE A 17 -0.34 14.46 -12.29
N VAL A 18 -0.83 13.23 -12.24
CA VAL A 18 -0.12 12.04 -12.68
C VAL A 18 0.30 12.16 -14.15
N GLU A 19 -0.63 12.51 -15.05
CA GLU A 19 -0.35 12.63 -16.49
C GLU A 19 0.71 13.68 -16.83
N LYS A 20 0.84 14.71 -16.01
CA LYS A 20 1.88 15.74 -16.18
C LYS A 20 3.23 15.34 -15.61
N ASN A 21 3.27 14.30 -14.77
CA ASN A 21 4.44 13.93 -13.98
C ASN A 21 4.69 12.39 -14.02
N ILE A 22 4.50 11.77 -15.19
CA ILE A 22 4.57 10.29 -15.34
C ILE A 22 5.90 9.71 -14.85
N GLU A 23 7.04 10.35 -15.14
CA GLU A 23 8.36 9.87 -14.69
C GLU A 23 8.46 9.82 -13.15
N GLU A 24 7.96 10.87 -12.51
CA GLU A 24 7.97 11.01 -11.05
C GLU A 24 7.04 10.00 -10.39
N ILE A 25 5.84 9.80 -10.96
CA ILE A 25 4.85 8.84 -10.44
C ILE A 25 5.34 7.40 -10.62
N LEU A 26 5.88 7.03 -11.77
CA LEU A 26 6.43 5.69 -11.98
C LEU A 26 7.65 5.44 -11.10
N THR A 27 8.49 6.45 -10.89
CA THR A 27 9.61 6.35 -9.95
C THR A 27 9.14 6.11 -8.53
N ASP A 28 8.18 6.91 -8.05
CA ASP A 28 7.60 6.75 -6.70
C ASP A 28 6.95 5.39 -6.54
N HIS A 29 6.16 4.97 -7.53
CA HIS A 29 5.52 3.67 -7.58
C HIS A 29 6.54 2.52 -7.45
N ALA A 30 7.58 2.49 -8.27
CA ALA A 30 8.60 1.46 -8.18
C ALA A 30 9.19 1.36 -6.75
N TRP A 31 9.47 2.49 -6.10
CA TRP A 31 9.98 2.47 -4.74
C TRP A 31 8.92 2.07 -3.70
N CYS A 32 7.62 2.29 -3.96
CA CYS A 32 6.55 1.77 -3.10
C CYS A 32 6.53 0.24 -3.11
N GLU A 33 6.61 -0.41 -4.27
CA GLU A 33 6.65 -1.87 -4.41
C GLU A 33 7.87 -2.47 -3.69
N GLN A 34 9.06 -1.87 -3.89
CA GLN A 34 10.26 -2.31 -3.18
C GLN A 34 10.10 -2.21 -1.65
N LYS A 35 9.46 -1.15 -1.16
CA LYS A 35 9.19 -0.98 0.28
C LYS A 35 8.17 -1.99 0.79
N ALA A 36 7.14 -2.31 0.00
CA ALA A 36 6.14 -3.33 0.33
C ALA A 36 6.80 -4.71 0.48
N ALA A 37 7.66 -5.12 -0.48
CA ALA A 37 8.46 -6.32 -0.37
C ALA A 37 9.34 -6.35 0.89
N THR A 38 10.05 -5.25 1.19
CA THR A 38 10.90 -5.12 2.38
C THR A 38 10.08 -5.20 3.67
N ASN A 39 8.88 -4.61 3.69
CA ASN A 39 7.96 -4.68 4.83
C ASN A 39 7.49 -6.12 5.08
N ALA A 40 7.11 -6.86 4.05
CA ALA A 40 6.73 -8.27 4.14
C ALA A 40 7.88 -9.12 4.74
N ILE A 41 9.10 -8.96 4.24
CA ILE A 41 10.30 -9.62 4.78
C ILE A 41 10.55 -9.23 6.25
N THR A 42 10.32 -7.97 6.62
CA THR A 42 10.45 -7.52 8.01
C THR A 42 9.43 -8.19 8.93
N ILE A 43 8.18 -8.38 8.48
CA ILE A 43 7.16 -9.10 9.24
C ILE A 43 7.58 -10.57 9.44
N ILE A 44 8.05 -11.24 8.39
CA ILE A 44 8.58 -12.62 8.44
C ILE A 44 9.69 -12.72 9.49
N THR A 45 10.68 -11.84 9.42
CA THR A 45 11.86 -11.87 10.30
C THR A 45 11.47 -11.77 11.78
N ASN A 46 10.44 -10.97 12.09
CA ASN A 46 10.02 -10.74 13.47
C ASN A 46 8.99 -11.75 14.00
N ASN A 47 8.45 -12.63 13.13
CA ASN A 47 7.34 -13.54 13.45
C ASN A 47 7.53 -14.92 12.79
N SER A 48 8.76 -15.40 12.75
CA SER A 48 9.16 -16.65 12.06
C SER A 48 8.52 -17.92 12.63
N GLU A 49 7.94 -17.85 13.83
CA GLU A 49 7.18 -18.96 14.44
C GLU A 49 5.81 -19.21 13.80
N HIS A 50 5.31 -18.29 12.97
CA HIS A 50 4.03 -18.41 12.28
C HIS A 50 4.25 -18.89 10.84
N GLU A 51 4.40 -20.20 10.63
CA GLU A 51 4.78 -20.82 9.34
C GLU A 51 3.88 -20.41 8.17
N ASP A 52 2.57 -20.32 8.38
CA ASP A 52 1.61 -19.92 7.35
C ASP A 52 1.75 -18.45 6.97
N LEU A 53 1.93 -17.56 7.96
CA LEU A 53 2.25 -16.16 7.72
C LEU A 53 3.55 -16.01 6.93
N VAL A 54 4.59 -16.77 7.30
CA VAL A 54 5.88 -16.78 6.58
C VAL A 54 5.68 -17.20 5.13
N THR A 55 4.92 -18.28 4.91
CA THR A 55 4.68 -18.82 3.56
C THR A 55 3.98 -17.80 2.66
N ASP A 56 2.89 -17.21 3.14
CA ASP A 56 2.08 -16.29 2.34
C ASP A 56 2.79 -14.94 2.13
N LEU A 57 3.46 -14.41 3.16
CA LEU A 57 4.22 -13.17 3.01
C LEU A 57 5.50 -13.33 2.16
N LEU A 58 6.07 -14.53 2.09
CA LEU A 58 7.17 -14.80 1.14
C LEU A 58 6.67 -14.78 -0.31
N ALA A 59 5.47 -15.30 -0.57
CA ALA A 59 4.84 -15.22 -1.88
C ALA A 59 4.53 -13.75 -2.24
N LEU A 60 3.91 -13.01 -1.32
CA LEU A 60 3.63 -11.58 -1.47
C LEU A 60 4.91 -10.77 -1.74
N ALA A 61 5.98 -10.98 -0.98
CA ALA A 61 7.23 -10.23 -1.21
C ALA A 61 7.84 -10.48 -2.59
N LYS A 62 7.67 -11.68 -3.16
CA LYS A 62 8.08 -11.97 -4.54
C LYS A 62 7.22 -11.22 -5.56
N GLU A 63 5.90 -11.21 -5.33
CA GLU A 63 4.96 -10.50 -6.19
C GLU A 63 5.24 -9.00 -6.20
N GLU A 64 5.54 -8.38 -5.04
CA GLU A 64 5.92 -6.97 -4.97
C GLU A 64 7.24 -6.65 -5.70
N LEU A 65 8.21 -7.60 -5.68
CA LEU A 65 9.42 -7.43 -6.49
C LEU A 65 9.15 -7.59 -7.99
N ASP A 66 8.22 -8.45 -8.37
CA ASP A 66 7.76 -8.58 -9.77
C ASP A 66 7.03 -7.29 -10.20
N HIS A 67 6.22 -6.68 -9.34
CA HIS A 67 5.59 -5.36 -9.60
C HIS A 67 6.67 -4.27 -9.79
N PHE A 68 7.68 -4.23 -8.92
CA PHE A 68 8.82 -3.31 -9.10
C PHE A 68 9.47 -3.49 -10.48
N GLU A 69 9.73 -4.74 -10.89
CA GLU A 69 10.33 -5.05 -12.21
C GLU A 69 9.44 -4.57 -13.36
N GLN A 70 8.12 -4.80 -13.28
CA GLN A 70 7.16 -4.35 -14.28
C GLN A 70 7.14 -2.82 -14.42
N VAL A 71 7.10 -2.08 -13.30
CA VAL A 71 7.18 -0.61 -13.31
C VAL A 71 8.49 -0.13 -13.89
N HIS A 72 9.62 -0.77 -13.53
CA HIS A 72 10.95 -0.44 -14.06
C HIS A 72 11.04 -0.69 -15.57
N ASP A 73 10.43 -1.75 -16.07
CA ASP A 73 10.38 -2.03 -17.49
C ASP A 73 9.53 -1.01 -18.28
N ILE A 74 8.43 -0.53 -17.70
CA ILE A 74 7.64 0.58 -18.25
C ILE A 74 8.49 1.85 -18.33
N ILE A 75 9.22 2.19 -17.27
CA ILE A 75 10.14 3.34 -17.21
C ILE A 75 11.15 3.24 -18.36
N LYS A 76 11.83 2.10 -18.53
CA LYS A 76 12.81 1.85 -19.59
C LYS A 76 12.19 1.95 -20.97
N LYS A 77 11.07 1.28 -21.20
CA LYS A 77 10.35 1.27 -22.49
C LYS A 77 9.97 2.67 -22.95
N ARG A 78 9.65 3.56 -21.99
CA ARG A 78 9.30 4.97 -22.25
C ARG A 78 10.52 5.90 -22.38
N GLY A 79 11.75 5.37 -22.26
CA GLY A 79 12.97 6.18 -22.30
C GLY A 79 13.15 7.10 -21.09
N LEU A 80 12.39 6.84 -20.02
CA LEU A 80 12.47 7.54 -18.75
C LEU A 80 13.59 6.95 -17.87
N LYS A 81 13.86 7.58 -16.73
CA LYS A 81 14.88 7.11 -15.78
C LYS A 81 14.23 6.82 -14.44
N LEU A 82 14.62 5.72 -13.84
CA LEU A 82 14.30 5.48 -12.43
C LEU A 82 15.06 6.50 -11.57
N GLY A 83 14.32 7.41 -10.97
CA GLY A 83 14.84 8.42 -10.07
C GLY A 83 15.21 7.84 -8.69
N ARG A 84 15.67 8.71 -7.79
CA ARG A 84 15.95 8.32 -6.41
C ARG A 84 14.66 8.16 -5.63
N GLU A 85 14.69 7.27 -4.63
CA GLU A 85 13.64 7.18 -3.63
C GLU A 85 13.36 8.53 -2.98
N ARG A 86 12.09 8.85 -2.80
CA ARG A 86 11.63 10.04 -2.10
C ARG A 86 11.00 9.67 -0.76
N LYS A 87 11.00 10.64 0.14
CA LYS A 87 10.32 10.50 1.42
C LYS A 87 8.81 10.53 1.20
N ASP A 88 8.13 9.52 1.69
CA ASP A 88 6.69 9.42 1.71
C ASP A 88 6.16 9.91 3.08
N ASP A 89 5.64 11.14 3.12
CA ASP A 89 5.15 11.75 4.35
C ASP A 89 3.85 11.09 4.82
N TYR A 90 2.98 10.63 3.91
CA TYR A 90 1.78 9.88 4.22
C TYR A 90 2.11 8.57 4.94
N VAL A 91 2.98 7.75 4.37
CA VAL A 91 3.43 6.49 4.99
C VAL A 91 4.11 6.74 6.34
N ASN A 92 4.90 7.81 6.47
CA ASN A 92 5.54 8.17 7.72
C ASN A 92 4.53 8.52 8.84
N GLU A 93 3.44 9.24 8.54
CA GLU A 93 2.40 9.53 9.53
C GLU A 93 1.66 8.26 9.96
N LEU A 94 1.34 7.37 9.02
CA LEU A 94 0.75 6.07 9.34
C LEU A 94 1.68 5.22 10.22
N ALA A 95 2.98 5.20 9.91
CA ALA A 95 3.98 4.47 10.70
C ALA A 95 4.12 5.03 12.13
N GLN A 96 4.01 6.35 12.30
CA GLN A 96 3.98 6.95 13.64
C GLN A 96 2.72 6.60 14.41
N TYR A 97 1.55 6.54 13.75
CA TYR A 97 0.31 6.11 14.36
C TYR A 97 0.39 4.65 14.82
N MET A 98 0.90 3.76 13.98
CA MET A 98 1.18 2.37 14.33
C MET A 98 2.03 2.25 15.60
N LYS A 99 3.14 3.00 15.69
CA LYS A 99 4.05 2.98 16.85
C LYS A 99 3.38 3.47 18.13
N ARG A 100 2.60 4.54 18.06
CA ARG A 100 1.86 5.08 19.22
C ARG A 100 0.78 4.14 19.71
N SER A 101 0.20 3.35 18.84
CA SER A 101 -0.91 2.45 19.12
C SER A 101 -0.47 1.10 19.69
N ASN A 102 0.79 0.74 19.52
CA ASN A 102 1.34 -0.48 20.07
C ASN A 102 1.47 -0.36 21.61
N ASN A 103 0.76 -1.22 22.33
CA ASN A 103 0.79 -1.28 23.80
C ASN A 103 2.01 -2.04 24.39
N GLY A 104 2.98 -2.37 23.54
CA GLY A 104 4.21 -3.08 23.92
C GLY A 104 4.09 -4.60 23.97
N SER A 105 2.91 -5.19 23.77
CA SER A 105 2.79 -6.64 23.63
C SER A 105 3.19 -7.08 22.22
N ARG A 106 3.75 -8.28 22.11
CA ARG A 106 4.14 -8.86 20.81
C ARG A 106 2.93 -9.05 19.87
N VAL A 107 1.82 -9.52 20.42
CA VAL A 107 0.55 -9.69 19.69
C VAL A 107 0.05 -8.33 19.17
N SER A 108 0.02 -7.30 20.01
CA SER A 108 -0.36 -5.96 19.60
C SER A 108 0.59 -5.41 18.52
N GLY A 109 1.89 -5.64 18.65
CA GLY A 109 2.88 -5.23 17.66
C GLY A 109 2.67 -5.87 16.29
N LEU A 110 2.37 -7.16 16.23
CA LEU A 110 2.05 -7.87 14.99
C LEU A 110 0.75 -7.35 14.37
N VAL A 111 -0.32 -7.23 15.16
CA VAL A 111 -1.62 -6.74 14.68
C VAL A 111 -1.49 -5.32 14.12
N GLU A 112 -0.84 -4.40 14.82
CA GLU A 112 -0.63 -3.03 14.36
C GLU A 112 0.18 -2.98 13.05
N ARG A 113 1.19 -3.83 12.90
CA ARG A 113 1.98 -3.92 11.67
C ARG A 113 1.15 -4.46 10.50
N LEU A 114 0.32 -5.49 10.72
CA LEU A 114 -0.56 -6.06 9.71
C LEU A 114 -1.65 -5.07 9.29
N LEU A 115 -2.23 -4.32 10.22
CA LEU A 115 -3.22 -3.28 9.92
C LEU A 115 -2.59 -2.08 9.20
N PHE A 116 -1.36 -1.70 9.55
CA PHE A 116 -0.59 -0.71 8.80
C PHE A 116 -0.39 -1.16 7.35
N SER A 117 0.07 -2.40 7.13
CA SER A 117 0.25 -2.94 5.78
C SER A 117 -1.07 -2.97 5.03
N ALA A 118 -2.15 -3.49 5.62
CA ALA A 118 -3.48 -3.49 5.01
C ALA A 118 -3.97 -2.09 4.61
N MET A 119 -3.60 -1.05 5.36
CA MET A 119 -3.99 0.34 5.04
C MET A 119 -3.24 0.86 3.81
N ILE A 120 -1.94 0.54 3.68
CA ILE A 120 -1.15 0.88 2.49
C ILE A 120 -1.77 0.21 1.26
N GLU A 121 -2.01 -1.12 1.29
CA GLU A 121 -2.59 -1.85 0.16
C GLU A 121 -4.00 -1.33 -0.20
N ALA A 122 -4.81 -1.00 0.80
CA ALA A 122 -6.14 -0.44 0.56
C ALA A 122 -6.06 0.90 -0.19
N ARG A 123 -5.10 1.77 0.16
CA ARG A 123 -4.91 3.05 -0.52
C ARG A 123 -4.29 2.86 -1.91
N SER A 124 -3.30 1.97 -2.08
CA SER A 124 -2.74 1.61 -3.38
C SER A 124 -3.82 1.08 -4.32
N CYS A 125 -4.61 0.11 -3.88
CA CYS A 125 -5.72 -0.46 -4.64
C CYS A 125 -6.73 0.62 -5.10
N GLU A 126 -7.10 1.56 -4.22
CA GLU A 126 -8.01 2.65 -4.55
C GLU A 126 -7.39 3.61 -5.57
N ARG A 127 -6.12 3.99 -5.41
CA ARG A 127 -5.38 4.85 -6.34
C ARG A 127 -5.21 4.18 -7.72
N PHE A 128 -4.85 2.91 -7.75
CA PHE A 128 -4.72 2.15 -9.01
C PHE A 128 -6.07 2.02 -9.71
N LYS A 129 -7.17 1.86 -8.98
CA LYS A 129 -8.51 1.93 -9.54
C LYS A 129 -8.78 3.28 -10.22
N VAL A 130 -8.51 4.39 -9.53
CA VAL A 130 -8.72 5.74 -10.07
C VAL A 130 -7.86 5.95 -11.33
N LEU A 131 -6.60 5.51 -11.33
CA LEU A 131 -5.74 5.56 -12.52
C LEU A 131 -6.30 4.71 -13.65
N SER A 132 -6.66 3.45 -13.40
CA SER A 132 -7.16 2.55 -14.43
C SER A 132 -8.44 3.05 -15.12
N GLU A 133 -9.26 3.82 -14.42
CA GLU A 133 -10.55 4.33 -14.91
C GLU A 133 -10.45 5.71 -15.60
N ASN A 134 -9.39 6.49 -15.32
CA ASN A 134 -9.37 7.91 -15.71
C ASN A 134 -8.11 8.37 -16.47
N ILE A 135 -7.03 7.58 -16.55
CA ILE A 135 -5.82 7.96 -17.27
C ILE A 135 -5.99 7.81 -18.78
N ASN A 136 -5.52 8.78 -19.58
CA ASN A 136 -5.60 8.76 -21.04
C ASN A 136 -4.48 7.93 -21.71
N ASP A 137 -3.90 7.00 -21.00
CA ASP A 137 -2.85 6.09 -21.46
C ASP A 137 -3.35 4.66 -21.33
N GLU A 138 -3.63 4.01 -22.47
CA GLU A 138 -4.25 2.67 -22.50
C GLU A 138 -3.34 1.60 -21.86
N GLU A 139 -2.02 1.69 -22.06
CA GLU A 139 -1.06 0.77 -21.47
C GLU A 139 -1.06 0.90 -19.94
N LEU A 140 -0.98 2.13 -19.41
CA LEU A 140 -1.04 2.37 -17.98
C LEU A 140 -2.40 2.06 -17.37
N SER A 141 -3.50 2.35 -18.08
CA SER A 141 -4.84 1.99 -17.63
C SER A 141 -4.98 0.48 -17.40
N LYS A 142 -4.50 -0.33 -18.35
CA LYS A 142 -4.50 -1.79 -18.22
C LYS A 142 -3.59 -2.26 -17.08
N PHE A 143 -2.38 -1.75 -17.03
CA PHE A 143 -1.39 -2.07 -15.99
C PHE A 143 -1.93 -1.78 -14.59
N TYR A 144 -2.46 -0.60 -14.34
CA TYR A 144 -3.02 -0.24 -13.03
C TYR A 144 -4.29 -1.03 -12.68
N ARG A 145 -5.02 -1.55 -13.66
CA ARG A 145 -6.15 -2.45 -13.40
C ARG A 145 -5.68 -3.80 -12.87
N GLU A 146 -4.63 -4.37 -13.46
CA GLU A 146 -4.04 -5.63 -13.02
C GLU A 146 -3.48 -5.49 -11.60
N LEU A 147 -2.74 -4.42 -11.31
CA LEU A 147 -2.23 -4.14 -9.98
C LEU A 147 -3.34 -3.92 -8.95
N MET A 148 -4.42 -3.21 -9.29
CA MET A 148 -5.55 -3.03 -8.38
C MET A 148 -6.10 -4.37 -7.86
N GLU A 149 -6.15 -5.39 -8.72
CA GLU A 149 -6.63 -6.73 -8.35
C GLU A 149 -5.63 -7.42 -7.40
N SER A 150 -4.34 -7.28 -7.65
CA SER A 150 -3.27 -7.80 -6.78
C SER A 150 -3.34 -7.15 -5.39
N GLU A 151 -3.37 -5.82 -5.32
CA GLU A 151 -3.43 -5.07 -4.05
C GLU A 151 -4.66 -5.40 -3.21
N ALA A 152 -5.80 -5.69 -3.86
CA ALA A 152 -6.98 -6.18 -3.14
C ALA A 152 -6.75 -7.54 -2.49
N GLY A 153 -5.93 -8.39 -3.12
CA GLY A 153 -5.46 -9.67 -2.56
C GLY A 153 -4.54 -9.46 -1.36
N HIS A 154 -3.54 -8.59 -1.49
CA HIS A 154 -2.60 -8.25 -0.41
C HIS A 154 -3.33 -7.66 0.81
N TYR A 155 -4.22 -6.70 0.60
CA TYR A 155 -5.11 -6.18 1.65
C TYR A 155 -5.84 -7.29 2.40
N THR A 156 -6.46 -8.21 1.66
CA THR A 156 -7.22 -9.33 2.25
C THR A 156 -6.31 -10.25 3.09
N THR A 157 -5.12 -10.52 2.61
CA THR A 157 -4.10 -11.32 3.31
C THR A 157 -3.75 -10.68 4.66
N PHE A 158 -3.39 -9.40 4.67
CA PHE A 158 -3.02 -8.71 5.91
C PHE A 158 -4.17 -8.62 6.93
N ILE A 159 -5.39 -8.32 6.49
CA ILE A 159 -6.57 -8.28 7.38
C ILE A 159 -6.87 -9.67 7.94
N THR A 160 -6.75 -10.73 7.13
CA THR A 160 -6.99 -12.11 7.58
C THR A 160 -6.00 -12.50 8.68
N TYR A 161 -4.72 -12.19 8.49
CA TYR A 161 -3.71 -12.48 9.52
C TYR A 161 -3.83 -11.60 10.75
N ALA A 162 -4.23 -10.34 10.63
CA ALA A 162 -4.53 -9.51 11.78
C ALA A 162 -5.65 -10.10 12.66
N ARG A 163 -6.71 -10.64 12.03
CA ARG A 163 -7.80 -11.35 12.73
C ARG A 163 -7.31 -12.66 13.35
N LYS A 164 -6.54 -13.43 12.62
CA LYS A 164 -6.05 -14.74 13.06
C LYS A 164 -5.16 -14.65 14.31
N TYR A 165 -4.24 -13.69 14.30
CA TYR A 165 -3.25 -13.54 15.37
C TYR A 165 -3.63 -12.50 16.44
N GLY A 166 -4.73 -11.74 16.24
CA GLY A 166 -5.20 -10.72 17.15
C GLY A 166 -5.97 -11.24 18.37
N THR A 167 -5.47 -12.31 19.02
CA THR A 167 -6.12 -12.87 20.21
C THR A 167 -6.26 -11.82 21.32
N GLY A 168 -7.50 -11.58 21.75
CA GLY A 168 -7.81 -10.58 22.79
C GLY A 168 -7.85 -9.12 22.29
N ILE A 169 -7.74 -8.88 20.99
CA ILE A 169 -7.84 -7.57 20.36
C ILE A 169 -9.12 -7.52 19.51
N ASP A 170 -9.93 -6.49 19.66
CA ASP A 170 -11.04 -6.20 18.73
C ASP A 170 -10.47 -5.59 17.44
N VAL A 171 -10.04 -6.48 16.53
CA VAL A 171 -9.41 -6.11 15.25
C VAL A 171 -10.34 -5.28 14.38
N GLU A 172 -11.66 -5.56 14.40
CA GLU A 172 -12.64 -4.80 13.61
C GLU A 172 -12.80 -3.36 14.13
N LYS A 173 -12.82 -3.19 15.44
CA LYS A 173 -12.82 -1.85 16.05
C LYS A 173 -11.52 -1.13 15.69
N ARG A 174 -10.38 -1.84 15.83
CA ARG A 174 -9.07 -1.26 15.56
C ARG A 174 -8.91 -0.87 14.08
N TRP A 175 -9.45 -1.67 13.15
CA TRP A 175 -9.46 -1.35 11.74
C TRP A 175 -10.29 -0.09 11.44
N ARG A 176 -11.46 0.08 12.08
CA ARG A 176 -12.24 1.34 11.94
C ARG A 176 -11.47 2.56 12.44
N GLU A 177 -10.70 2.43 13.51
CA GLU A 177 -9.85 3.51 14.02
C GLU A 177 -8.73 3.86 13.01
N TRP A 178 -8.16 2.86 12.34
CA TRP A 178 -7.18 3.05 11.25
C TRP A 178 -7.80 3.80 10.07
N ILE A 179 -8.97 3.42 9.61
CA ILE A 179 -9.70 4.08 8.51
C ILE A 179 -9.98 5.55 8.87
N ALA A 180 -10.48 5.83 10.07
CA ALA A 180 -10.77 7.19 10.52
C ALA A 180 -9.49 8.05 10.70
N PHE A 181 -8.37 7.44 11.06
CA PHE A 181 -7.09 8.14 11.13
C PHE A 181 -6.54 8.44 9.72
N GLU A 182 -6.55 7.44 8.85
CA GLU A 182 -6.09 7.58 7.46
C GLU A 182 -6.84 8.69 6.71
N ALA A 183 -8.15 8.80 6.87
CA ALA A 183 -8.95 9.85 6.26
C ALA A 183 -8.47 11.26 6.64
N LYS A 184 -7.98 11.45 7.87
CA LYS A 184 -7.39 12.72 8.31
C LYS A 184 -6.02 12.98 7.67
N VAL A 185 -5.23 11.92 7.51
CA VAL A 185 -3.90 12.01 6.89
C VAL A 185 -4.03 12.35 5.41
N ILE A 186 -4.83 11.58 4.66
CA ILE A 186 -4.95 11.76 3.20
C ILE A 186 -5.54 13.13 2.83
N ALA A 187 -6.38 13.73 3.68
CA ALA A 187 -6.89 15.08 3.48
C ALA A 187 -5.78 16.13 3.34
N ASN A 188 -4.60 15.89 3.92
CA ASN A 188 -3.45 16.80 3.86
C ASN A 188 -2.49 16.48 2.70
N TYR A 189 -2.51 15.25 2.17
CA TYR A 189 -1.50 14.76 1.22
C TYR A 189 -2.05 14.38 -0.16
N GLY A 190 -3.34 14.24 -0.33
CA GLY A 190 -3.99 13.64 -1.50
C GLY A 190 -3.79 14.32 -2.86
N ASN A 191 -2.96 15.37 -2.98
CA ASN A 191 -2.81 16.19 -4.18
C ASN A 191 -1.35 16.34 -4.65
N LYS A 192 -0.47 15.39 -4.31
CA LYS A 192 0.94 15.39 -4.71
C LYS A 192 1.23 14.42 -5.85
N GLU A 193 2.44 14.53 -6.44
CA GLU A 193 2.98 13.62 -7.46
C GLU A 193 3.56 12.36 -6.81
N THR A 194 2.74 11.64 -6.04
CA THR A 194 3.09 10.39 -5.34
C THR A 194 1.90 9.44 -5.35
N ILE A 195 2.17 8.14 -5.24
CA ILE A 195 1.10 7.12 -5.23
C ILE A 195 0.23 7.25 -3.97
N HIS A 196 0.79 7.56 -2.84
CA HIS A 196 0.02 7.64 -1.58
C HIS A 196 -0.40 9.06 -1.20
N GLY A 197 0.35 10.12 -1.53
CA GLY A 197 -0.06 11.46 -1.16
C GLY A 197 1.00 12.54 -1.23
#